data_458fce071e39a7dfb8a296351dd25839
#
_entry.id   458fce071e39a7dfb8a296351dd25839
#
_cell.length_a   1.000
_cell.length_b   1.000
_cell.length_c   1.000
_cell.angle_alpha   90.00
_cell.angle_beta   90.00
_cell.angle_gamma   90.00
#
_symmetry.space_group_name_H-M   'P 1'
#
loop_
_entity.id
_entity.type
_entity.pdbx_description
1 polymer ?
#
loop_
_entity_poly.entity_id
_entity_poly.type
_entity_poly.pdbx_seq_one_letter_code
_entity_poly.pdbx_strand_id
1 'polypeptide(L)'
;MRKLAGFEFEGTEPEFTGYTASVKVVDPEKLRPGFNLTEAGLYLLGPGPDRIGVVEFDDALFDRTQEVTLENLQAVLRRVSGTDVTLTALTVASTYTDRARQATTYRKGRVLLAGDAAHVHSPLGGQGLNTGIGDAMNLGWKLAATIQGWAPDGLLDTYTGERHPIGAWAVAWTRAQVAIMRPEPHARAIATVIRDLIQTKDGTTYFAEKVSGMSMRYNLNGDHPLVGCSAPDFEFEDGTRLGELLHDGKGLLLDFAESKELSTLSHTWKKRLDYVSANAKDNKGLSAILVRPDGFVAWVSESTTDFSGVEEPVRRWFGDAN
;
A
#
# COMPACT_ATOMS: atom_id res chain seq x y z
N MET A 1 -20.52 6.26 7.25
CA MET A 1 -20.87 4.83 7.04
C MET A 1 -20.23 3.93 8.10
N ARG A 2 -18.88 3.91 8.27
CA ARG A 2 -18.20 3.05 9.27
C ARG A 2 -18.85 3.10 10.67
N LYS A 3 -19.05 4.30 11.24
CA LYS A 3 -19.67 4.49 12.56
C LYS A 3 -21.11 3.96 12.61
N LEU A 4 -21.91 4.21 11.58
CA LEU A 4 -23.30 3.75 11.51
C LEU A 4 -23.41 2.22 11.41
N ALA A 5 -22.46 1.57 10.78
CA ALA A 5 -22.40 0.11 10.69
C ALA A 5 -21.74 -0.55 11.91
N GLY A 6 -21.39 0.23 12.94
CA GLY A 6 -20.87 -0.27 14.21
C GLY A 6 -19.47 -0.85 14.15
N PHE A 7 -18.63 -0.44 13.19
CA PHE A 7 -17.23 -0.86 13.18
C PHE A 7 -16.45 -0.15 14.28
N GLU A 8 -15.69 -0.92 15.03
CA GLU A 8 -14.67 -0.41 15.95
C GLU A 8 -13.46 0.10 15.18
N PHE A 9 -12.87 1.21 15.63
CA PHE A 9 -11.78 1.88 14.95
C PHE A 9 -10.73 2.29 15.97
N GLU A 10 -9.79 1.39 16.20
CA GLU A 10 -8.80 1.46 17.27
C GLU A 10 -7.51 2.14 16.80
N GLY A 11 -6.80 2.75 17.74
CA GLY A 11 -5.50 3.36 17.46
C GLY A 11 -5.17 4.52 18.38
N THR A 12 -4.33 5.44 17.90
CA THR A 12 -3.82 6.58 18.65
C THR A 12 -4.45 7.89 18.21
N GLU A 13 -4.57 8.83 19.15
CA GLU A 13 -4.86 10.22 18.84
C GLU A 13 -3.66 10.87 18.17
N PRO A 14 -3.88 11.95 17.42
CA PRO A 14 -2.79 12.66 16.74
C PRO A 14 -1.92 13.44 17.72
N GLU A 15 -0.64 13.58 17.35
CA GLU A 15 0.37 14.29 18.11
C GLU A 15 0.91 15.54 17.37
N PHE A 16 0.53 15.71 16.08
CA PHE A 16 0.92 16.88 15.32
C PHE A 16 -0.21 17.45 14.45
N THR A 17 -0.09 18.72 14.12
CA THR A 17 -0.81 19.36 13.02
C THR A 17 0.10 19.54 11.83
N GLY A 18 -0.30 18.99 10.69
CA GLY A 18 0.34 19.19 9.39
C GLY A 18 -0.45 20.16 8.52
N TYR A 19 0.25 21.00 7.79
CA TYR A 19 -0.30 21.97 6.85
C TYR A 19 0.27 21.69 5.46
N THR A 20 -0.58 21.71 4.44
CA THR A 20 -0.18 21.75 3.03
C THR A 20 -0.82 22.95 2.39
N ALA A 21 -0.01 23.78 1.72
CA ALA A 21 -0.53 24.99 1.12
C ALA A 21 0.12 25.30 -0.25
N SER A 22 -0.68 25.95 -1.10
CA SER A 22 -0.21 26.67 -2.27
C SER A 22 -0.16 28.15 -1.91
N VAL A 23 1.05 28.70 -1.77
CA VAL A 23 1.32 30.02 -1.24
C VAL A 23 2.61 30.58 -1.85
N LYS A 24 2.65 31.87 -2.14
CA LYS A 24 3.89 32.50 -2.63
C LYS A 24 4.82 32.83 -1.46
N VAL A 25 6.04 32.28 -1.52
CA VAL A 25 7.13 32.64 -0.62
C VAL A 25 7.89 33.83 -1.22
N VAL A 26 7.99 34.94 -0.48
CA VAL A 26 8.60 36.18 -0.98
C VAL A 26 10.11 36.08 -0.96
N ASP A 27 10.66 35.49 0.08
CA ASP A 27 12.09 35.33 0.37
C ASP A 27 12.48 33.85 0.50
N PRO A 28 12.36 33.07 -0.61
CA PRO A 28 12.57 31.61 -0.60
C PRO A 28 14.00 31.21 -0.20
N GLU A 29 14.97 32.08 -0.36
CA GLU A 29 16.38 31.89 0.04
C GLU A 29 16.55 31.72 1.56
N LYS A 30 15.58 32.15 2.36
CA LYS A 30 15.55 31.96 3.83
C LYS A 30 15.20 30.51 4.20
N LEU A 31 14.65 29.72 3.27
CA LEU A 31 14.27 28.32 3.47
C LEU A 31 15.17 27.39 2.65
N ARG A 32 15.50 26.24 3.23
CA ARG A 32 16.20 25.19 2.47
C ARG A 32 15.21 24.44 1.60
N PRO A 33 15.51 24.18 0.31
CA PRO A 33 14.68 23.35 -0.53
C PRO A 33 14.54 21.91 0.01
N GLY A 34 13.45 21.26 -0.35
CA GLY A 34 13.19 19.88 0.02
C GLY A 34 12.67 19.70 1.45
N PHE A 35 12.89 18.52 1.99
CA PHE A 35 12.41 18.09 3.30
C PHE A 35 13.42 18.44 4.40
N ASN A 36 12.97 19.23 5.36
CA ASN A 36 13.84 19.79 6.42
C ASN A 36 13.28 19.48 7.81
N LEU A 37 14.04 18.73 8.60
CA LEU A 37 13.78 18.52 10.02
C LEU A 37 14.42 19.64 10.83
N THR A 38 13.68 20.24 11.75
CA THR A 38 14.12 21.34 12.62
C THR A 38 13.93 20.98 14.10
N GLU A 39 14.33 21.86 14.99
CA GLU A 39 14.10 21.68 16.44
C GLU A 39 12.64 21.84 16.86
N ALA A 40 11.80 22.44 16.01
CA ALA A 40 10.39 22.70 16.29
C ALA A 40 9.41 21.85 15.46
N GLY A 41 9.93 21.04 14.50
CA GLY A 41 9.10 20.23 13.65
C GLY A 41 9.76 19.89 12.30
N LEU A 42 8.99 19.99 11.24
CA LEU A 42 9.53 19.82 9.88
C LEU A 42 8.82 20.75 8.89
N TYR A 43 9.53 21.12 7.84
CA TYR A 43 8.92 21.78 6.69
C TYR A 43 9.43 21.18 5.38
N LEU A 44 8.60 21.28 4.35
CA LEU A 44 8.90 20.90 2.98
C LEU A 44 8.72 22.12 2.09
N LEU A 45 9.79 22.53 1.43
CA LEU A 45 9.70 23.44 0.29
C LEU A 45 9.72 22.61 -0.98
N GLY A 46 8.59 22.56 -1.70
CA GLY A 46 8.42 21.79 -2.92
C GLY A 46 9.33 22.27 -4.07
N PRO A 47 9.41 21.50 -5.17
CA PRO A 47 10.23 21.84 -6.32
C PRO A 47 9.76 23.09 -7.09
N GLY A 48 8.58 23.64 -6.74
CA GLY A 48 8.07 24.91 -7.25
C GLY A 48 7.92 25.95 -6.15
N PRO A 49 7.96 27.24 -6.47
CA PRO A 49 7.98 28.34 -5.48
C PRO A 49 6.70 28.47 -4.66
N ASP A 50 5.64 27.74 -5.04
CA ASP A 50 4.29 27.96 -4.53
C ASP A 50 3.74 26.80 -3.69
N ARG A 51 4.55 25.80 -3.33
CA ARG A 51 4.11 24.66 -2.53
C ARG A 51 4.94 24.50 -1.27
N ILE A 52 4.27 24.59 -0.12
CA ILE A 52 4.88 24.30 1.17
C ILE A 52 4.10 23.23 1.93
N GLY A 53 4.82 22.43 2.70
CA GLY A 53 4.29 21.60 3.77
C GLY A 53 4.95 22.00 5.08
N VAL A 54 4.19 22.02 6.18
CA VAL A 54 4.72 22.31 7.52
C VAL A 54 4.07 21.32 8.50
N VAL A 55 4.86 20.79 9.43
CA VAL A 55 4.35 19.97 10.53
C VAL A 55 4.87 20.55 11.84
N GLU A 56 3.95 20.84 12.74
CA GLU A 56 4.20 21.27 14.09
C GLU A 56 3.73 20.17 15.07
N PHE A 57 4.63 19.75 15.97
CA PHE A 57 4.30 18.80 17.02
C PHE A 57 3.65 19.55 18.19
N ASP A 58 2.36 19.73 18.08
CA ASP A 58 1.51 20.60 18.93
C ASP A 58 0.36 19.81 19.58
N ASP A 59 0.46 18.48 19.68
CA ASP A 59 -0.62 17.60 20.13
C ASP A 59 -1.92 17.78 19.32
N ALA A 60 -1.76 18.18 18.04
CA ALA A 60 -2.85 18.46 17.10
C ALA A 60 -3.91 19.45 17.65
N LEU A 61 -3.45 20.49 18.32
CA LEU A 61 -4.31 21.50 18.94
C LEU A 61 -5.06 22.39 17.95
N PHE A 62 -4.63 22.45 16.69
CA PHE A 62 -5.33 23.25 15.69
C PHE A 62 -6.76 22.75 15.47
N ASP A 63 -7.74 23.64 15.62
CA ASP A 63 -9.12 23.37 15.30
C ASP A 63 -9.32 23.26 13.78
N ARG A 64 -9.36 22.05 13.28
CA ARG A 64 -9.50 21.74 11.84
C ARG A 64 -10.84 22.13 11.22
N THR A 65 -11.78 22.65 12.00
CA THR A 65 -13.02 23.24 11.49
C THR A 65 -12.82 24.69 11.07
N GLN A 66 -11.71 25.30 11.50
CA GLN A 66 -11.34 26.66 11.11
C GLN A 66 -10.56 26.67 9.80
N GLU A 67 -10.73 27.73 9.04
CA GLU A 67 -9.96 27.98 7.83
C GLU A 67 -8.51 28.35 8.18
N VAL A 68 -7.56 27.81 7.42
CA VAL A 68 -6.15 28.16 7.54
C VAL A 68 -5.92 29.54 6.93
N THR A 69 -5.63 30.53 7.74
CA THR A 69 -5.32 31.89 7.24
C THR A 69 -3.84 32.01 6.87
N LEU A 70 -3.53 33.01 6.05
CA LEU A 70 -2.14 33.32 5.68
C LEU A 70 -1.29 33.66 6.91
N GLU A 71 -1.84 34.43 7.83
CA GLU A 71 -1.17 34.82 9.08
C GLU A 71 -0.86 33.62 9.96
N ASN A 72 -1.83 32.70 10.11
CA ASN A 72 -1.64 31.47 10.87
C ASN A 72 -0.54 30.62 10.24
N LEU A 73 -0.63 30.35 8.93
CA LEU A 73 0.35 29.55 8.21
C LEU A 73 1.76 30.15 8.29
N GLN A 74 1.89 31.49 8.13
CA GLN A 74 3.15 32.18 8.25
C GLN A 74 3.74 32.08 9.67
N ALA A 75 2.91 32.22 10.69
CA ALA A 75 3.35 32.10 12.08
C ALA A 75 3.85 30.66 12.37
N VAL A 76 3.14 29.64 11.93
CA VAL A 76 3.58 28.23 12.05
C VAL A 76 4.89 27.99 11.31
N LEU A 77 4.99 28.42 10.04
CA LEU A 77 6.21 28.24 9.25
C LEU A 77 7.43 28.95 9.89
N ARG A 78 7.25 30.15 10.43
CA ARG A 78 8.32 30.88 11.14
C ARG A 78 8.79 30.14 12.39
N ARG A 79 7.85 29.62 13.20
CA ARG A 79 8.21 28.81 14.38
C ARG A 79 8.97 27.55 13.99
N VAL A 80 8.46 26.82 13.00
CA VAL A 80 9.05 25.55 12.58
C VAL A 80 10.39 25.75 11.85
N SER A 81 10.50 26.73 10.95
CA SER A 81 11.74 26.97 10.19
C SER A 81 12.81 27.73 10.97
N GLY A 82 12.43 28.45 12.02
CA GLY A 82 13.32 29.35 12.73
C GLY A 82 13.74 30.58 11.92
N THR A 83 12.99 30.93 10.85
CA THR A 83 13.30 32.09 9.97
C THR A 83 12.14 33.08 9.96
N ASP A 84 12.41 34.31 9.57
CA ASP A 84 11.43 35.39 9.43
C ASP A 84 10.80 35.46 8.03
N VAL A 85 10.66 34.30 7.39
CA VAL A 85 10.09 34.15 6.02
C VAL A 85 8.73 34.84 5.88
N THR A 86 8.48 35.41 4.70
CA THR A 86 7.24 36.11 4.38
C THR A 86 6.43 35.32 3.33
N LEU A 87 5.16 35.12 3.63
CA LEU A 87 4.19 34.46 2.76
C LEU A 87 3.18 35.45 2.20
N THR A 88 2.79 35.27 0.94
CA THR A 88 1.73 36.04 0.28
C THR A 88 0.90 35.12 -0.62
N ALA A 89 -0.26 35.61 -1.06
CA ALA A 89 -1.10 34.95 -2.06
C ALA A 89 -1.44 33.48 -1.74
N LEU A 90 -1.95 33.23 -0.53
CA LEU A 90 -2.50 31.92 -0.17
C LEU A 90 -3.70 31.58 -1.07
N THR A 91 -3.59 30.51 -1.87
CA THR A 91 -4.66 30.09 -2.80
C THR A 91 -5.39 28.85 -2.32
N VAL A 92 -4.67 27.91 -1.72
CA VAL A 92 -5.22 26.66 -1.16
C VAL A 92 -4.45 26.30 0.09
N ALA A 93 -5.15 25.94 1.15
CA ALA A 93 -4.54 25.32 2.32
C ALA A 93 -5.42 24.18 2.84
N SER A 94 -4.80 23.17 3.40
CA SER A 94 -5.46 22.09 4.12
C SER A 94 -4.62 21.63 5.29
N THR A 95 -5.27 21.06 6.29
CA THR A 95 -4.62 20.46 7.45
C THR A 95 -4.78 18.96 7.47
N TYR A 96 -3.81 18.28 8.03
CA TYR A 96 -3.83 16.84 8.29
C TYR A 96 -3.16 16.55 9.66
N THR A 97 -3.27 15.31 10.10
CA THR A 97 -2.67 14.84 11.36
C THR A 97 -2.06 13.47 11.16
N ASP A 98 -1.28 13.02 12.13
CA ASP A 98 -0.74 11.66 12.21
C ASP A 98 -1.68 10.66 12.89
N ARG A 99 -2.98 10.98 12.96
CA ARG A 99 -3.95 10.01 13.51
C ARG A 99 -3.73 8.64 12.88
N ALA A 100 -3.50 7.64 13.73
CA ALA A 100 -3.16 6.29 13.29
C ALA A 100 -4.16 5.30 13.88
N ARG A 101 -5.15 4.88 13.07
CA ARG A 101 -6.25 4.00 13.48
C ARG A 101 -6.60 2.99 12.42
N GLN A 102 -7.10 1.83 12.87
CA GLN A 102 -7.55 0.77 11.99
C GLN A 102 -8.87 0.17 12.48
N ALA A 103 -9.74 -0.23 11.54
CA ALA A 103 -10.93 -1.01 11.86
C ALA A 103 -10.53 -2.43 12.28
N THR A 104 -11.16 -2.97 13.34
CA THR A 104 -10.88 -4.32 13.86
C THR A 104 -11.25 -5.43 12.86
N THR A 105 -12.15 -5.13 11.93
CA THR A 105 -12.49 -5.97 10.77
C THR A 105 -12.82 -5.08 9.58
N TYR A 106 -12.60 -5.58 8.37
CA TYR A 106 -12.91 -4.85 7.14
C TYR A 106 -14.27 -5.23 6.55
N ARG A 107 -14.93 -6.23 7.13
CA ARG A 107 -16.27 -6.68 6.70
C ARG A 107 -17.22 -6.87 7.89
N LYS A 108 -18.43 -6.35 7.75
CA LYS A 108 -19.60 -6.69 8.57
C LYS A 108 -20.82 -6.91 7.68
N GLY A 109 -21.18 -8.17 7.45
CA GLY A 109 -22.27 -8.54 6.56
C GLY A 109 -22.02 -8.04 5.13
N ARG A 110 -22.86 -7.10 4.67
CA ARG A 110 -22.76 -6.50 3.32
C ARG A 110 -21.98 -5.17 3.28
N VAL A 111 -21.46 -4.71 4.39
CA VAL A 111 -20.63 -3.50 4.48
C VAL A 111 -19.17 -3.89 4.50
N LEU A 112 -18.40 -3.35 3.55
CA LEU A 112 -16.96 -3.55 3.44
C LEU A 112 -16.27 -2.19 3.51
N LEU A 113 -15.10 -2.16 4.13
CA LEU A 113 -14.27 -0.97 4.29
C LEU A 113 -12.99 -1.13 3.49
N ALA A 114 -12.53 -0.07 2.83
CA ALA A 114 -11.27 -0.01 2.10
C ALA A 114 -10.62 1.36 2.27
N GLY A 115 -9.29 1.45 2.13
CA GLY A 115 -8.54 2.70 2.27
C GLY A 115 -8.78 3.40 3.60
N ASP A 116 -8.92 4.71 3.62
CA ASP A 116 -9.10 5.53 4.82
C ASP A 116 -10.34 5.17 5.64
N ALA A 117 -11.31 4.48 5.05
CA ALA A 117 -12.44 3.94 5.81
C ALA A 117 -12.03 2.75 6.68
N ALA A 118 -11.04 1.98 6.28
CA ALA A 118 -10.53 0.80 6.99
C ALA A 118 -9.31 1.13 7.88
N HIS A 119 -8.43 2.03 7.44
CA HIS A 119 -7.21 2.42 8.15
C HIS A 119 -6.81 3.85 7.79
N VAL A 120 -6.39 4.60 8.79
CA VAL A 120 -5.81 5.94 8.62
C VAL A 120 -4.46 5.99 9.32
N HIS A 121 -3.54 6.74 8.77
CA HIS A 121 -2.21 6.92 9.33
C HIS A 121 -1.56 8.20 8.79
N SER A 122 -0.40 8.57 9.33
CA SER A 122 0.35 9.75 8.87
C SER A 122 0.62 9.70 7.36
N PRO A 123 0.40 10.81 6.64
CA PRO A 123 0.70 10.88 5.21
C PRO A 123 2.21 11.02 4.91
N LEU A 124 3.05 11.29 5.91
CA LEU A 124 4.48 11.59 5.75
C LEU A 124 5.28 10.47 5.09
N GLY A 125 4.83 9.21 5.23
CA GLY A 125 5.46 8.05 4.61
C GLY A 125 4.95 7.70 3.21
N GLY A 126 3.91 8.37 2.70
CA GLY A 126 3.35 8.14 1.37
C GLY A 126 2.65 6.77 1.17
N GLN A 127 2.36 6.02 2.24
CA GLN A 127 1.85 4.64 2.15
C GLN A 127 0.33 4.55 1.89
N GLY A 128 -0.45 5.56 2.26
CA GLY A 128 -1.92 5.48 2.31
C GLY A 128 -2.57 5.17 0.97
N LEU A 129 -2.17 5.87 -0.09
CA LEU A 129 -2.73 5.66 -1.43
C LEU A 129 -2.48 4.22 -1.91
N ASN A 130 -1.25 3.74 -1.83
CA ASN A 130 -0.89 2.40 -2.30
C ASN A 130 -1.56 1.30 -1.48
N THR A 131 -1.70 1.48 -0.15
CA THR A 131 -2.44 0.55 0.70
C THR A 131 -3.92 0.49 0.31
N GLY A 132 -4.55 1.64 0.04
CA GLY A 132 -5.94 1.71 -0.43
C GLY A 132 -6.14 1.13 -1.83
N ILE A 133 -5.19 1.32 -2.76
CA ILE A 133 -5.21 0.66 -4.08
C ILE A 133 -5.14 -0.86 -3.91
N GLY A 134 -4.25 -1.35 -3.04
CA GLY A 134 -4.15 -2.78 -2.74
C GLY A 134 -5.44 -3.34 -2.13
N ASP A 135 -6.15 -2.58 -1.29
CA ASP A 135 -7.48 -2.97 -0.80
C ASP A 135 -8.48 -3.10 -1.95
N ALA A 136 -8.51 -2.12 -2.84
CA ALA A 136 -9.42 -2.10 -3.99
C ALA A 136 -9.14 -3.27 -4.95
N MET A 137 -7.89 -3.56 -5.24
CA MET A 137 -7.48 -4.68 -6.10
C MET A 137 -7.88 -6.02 -5.48
N ASN A 138 -7.61 -6.22 -4.19
CA ASN A 138 -7.95 -7.45 -3.49
C ASN A 138 -9.46 -7.66 -3.35
N LEU A 139 -10.21 -6.59 -3.06
CA LEU A 139 -11.65 -6.65 -2.85
C LEU A 139 -12.42 -6.76 -4.17
N GLY A 140 -11.99 -6.04 -5.20
CA GLY A 140 -12.77 -5.83 -6.44
C GLY A 140 -13.17 -7.13 -7.12
N TRP A 141 -12.21 -8.02 -7.38
CA TRP A 141 -12.50 -9.30 -8.03
C TRP A 141 -13.31 -10.26 -7.15
N LYS A 142 -13.05 -10.28 -5.82
CA LYS A 142 -13.81 -11.10 -4.87
C LYS A 142 -15.27 -10.67 -4.78
N LEU A 143 -15.50 -9.35 -4.81
CA LEU A 143 -16.84 -8.78 -4.81
C LEU A 143 -17.55 -9.08 -6.13
N ALA A 144 -16.86 -8.94 -7.27
CA ALA A 144 -17.40 -9.29 -8.58
C ALA A 144 -17.79 -10.77 -8.65
N ALA A 145 -16.92 -11.67 -8.20
CA ALA A 145 -17.18 -13.11 -8.12
C ALA A 145 -18.46 -13.42 -7.29
N THR A 146 -18.58 -12.74 -6.14
CA THR A 146 -19.73 -12.90 -5.24
C THR A 146 -21.04 -12.43 -5.89
N ILE A 147 -21.02 -11.26 -6.54
CA ILE A 147 -22.20 -10.70 -7.23
C ILE A 147 -22.61 -11.56 -8.43
N GLN A 148 -21.64 -12.09 -9.17
CA GLN A 148 -21.85 -12.97 -10.32
C GLN A 148 -22.24 -14.40 -9.92
N GLY A 149 -22.17 -14.75 -8.63
CA GLY A 149 -22.65 -16.02 -8.09
C GLY A 149 -21.72 -17.21 -8.34
N TRP A 150 -20.43 -16.98 -8.65
CA TRP A 150 -19.46 -18.05 -8.83
C TRP A 150 -18.38 -18.11 -7.73
N ALA A 151 -18.42 -17.16 -6.79
CA ALA A 151 -17.47 -17.15 -5.67
C ALA A 151 -17.58 -18.42 -4.85
N PRO A 152 -16.48 -19.10 -4.54
CA PRO A 152 -16.51 -20.16 -3.54
C PRO A 152 -16.91 -19.63 -2.18
N ASP A 153 -17.47 -20.52 -1.34
CA ASP A 153 -17.85 -20.15 0.03
C ASP A 153 -16.66 -19.56 0.80
N GLY A 154 -16.90 -18.43 1.46
CA GLY A 154 -15.88 -17.74 2.25
C GLY A 154 -14.88 -16.89 1.46
N LEU A 155 -14.94 -16.84 0.12
CA LEU A 155 -14.01 -16.04 -0.68
C LEU A 155 -13.96 -14.57 -0.21
N LEU A 156 -15.11 -13.95 0.00
CA LEU A 156 -15.19 -12.54 0.41
C LEU A 156 -14.73 -12.33 1.86
N ASP A 157 -14.75 -13.38 2.70
CA ASP A 157 -14.24 -13.30 4.08
C ASP A 157 -12.73 -13.28 4.14
N THR A 158 -12.05 -13.81 3.11
CA THR A 158 -10.58 -13.74 3.00
C THR A 158 -10.07 -12.29 2.91
N TYR A 159 -10.92 -11.33 2.48
CA TYR A 159 -10.55 -9.92 2.35
C TYR A 159 -9.99 -9.35 3.66
N THR A 160 -10.69 -9.53 4.77
CA THR A 160 -10.20 -9.05 6.07
C THR A 160 -8.90 -9.78 6.45
N GLY A 161 -8.83 -11.10 6.30
CA GLY A 161 -7.65 -11.90 6.65
C GLY A 161 -6.39 -11.51 5.87
N GLU A 162 -6.54 -11.12 4.62
CA GLU A 162 -5.42 -10.73 3.74
C GLU A 162 -5.04 -9.25 3.92
N ARG A 163 -6.02 -8.33 4.03
CA ARG A 163 -5.74 -6.88 4.00
C ARG A 163 -5.55 -6.25 5.37
N HIS A 164 -6.19 -6.77 6.42
CA HIS A 164 -6.03 -6.24 7.78
C HIS A 164 -4.58 -6.29 8.28
N PRO A 165 -3.80 -7.39 8.09
CA PRO A 165 -2.39 -7.40 8.49
C PRO A 165 -1.53 -6.36 7.74
N ILE A 166 -1.84 -6.10 6.46
CA ILE A 166 -1.14 -5.09 5.66
C ILE A 166 -1.46 -3.68 6.17
N GLY A 167 -2.73 -3.39 6.47
CA GLY A 167 -3.14 -2.14 7.09
C GLY A 167 -2.49 -1.92 8.46
N ALA A 168 -2.44 -2.96 9.31
CA ALA A 168 -1.76 -2.93 10.61
C ALA A 168 -0.28 -2.61 10.47
N TRP A 169 0.39 -3.26 9.50
CA TRP A 169 1.78 -2.96 9.19
C TRP A 169 1.96 -1.49 8.74
N ALA A 170 1.12 -0.98 7.84
CA ALA A 170 1.21 0.40 7.36
C ALA A 170 1.03 1.42 8.50
N VAL A 171 0.06 1.17 9.39
CA VAL A 171 -0.17 1.98 10.60
C VAL A 171 1.04 1.97 11.52
N ALA A 172 1.64 0.80 11.80
CA ALA A 172 2.84 0.68 12.64
C ALA A 172 4.07 1.33 11.99
N TRP A 173 4.26 1.11 10.68
CA TRP A 173 5.36 1.67 9.91
C TRP A 173 5.35 3.20 9.91
N THR A 174 4.20 3.80 9.66
CA THR A 174 4.07 5.27 9.65
C THR A 174 4.20 5.88 11.03
N ARG A 175 3.77 5.19 12.09
CA ARG A 175 4.07 5.61 13.47
C ARG A 175 5.57 5.63 13.74
N ALA A 176 6.30 4.59 13.32
CA ALA A 176 7.76 4.56 13.48
C ALA A 176 8.44 5.70 12.72
N GLN A 177 7.97 6.02 11.50
CA GLN A 177 8.46 7.16 10.73
C GLN A 177 8.20 8.49 11.45
N VAL A 178 6.99 8.71 11.98
CA VAL A 178 6.69 9.93 12.76
C VAL A 178 7.58 10.00 14.00
N ALA A 179 7.76 8.89 14.72
CA ALA A 179 8.57 8.87 15.93
C ALA A 179 10.01 9.34 15.71
N ILE A 180 10.65 8.97 14.60
CA ILE A 180 12.01 9.43 14.27
C ILE A 180 12.08 10.86 13.69
N MET A 181 10.94 11.42 13.29
CA MET A 181 10.85 12.81 12.79
C MET A 181 10.63 13.84 13.90
N ARG A 182 10.29 13.37 15.10
CA ARG A 182 10.06 14.25 16.25
C ARG A 182 11.29 15.05 16.64
N PRO A 183 11.10 16.26 17.21
CA PRO A 183 12.23 17.16 17.55
C PRO A 183 13.03 16.71 18.78
N GLU A 184 12.49 15.82 19.63
CA GLU A 184 13.11 15.44 20.90
C GLU A 184 14.46 14.75 20.72
N PRO A 185 15.41 14.91 21.66
CA PRO A 185 16.77 14.36 21.56
C PRO A 185 16.82 12.83 21.34
N HIS A 186 15.92 12.08 21.98
CA HIS A 186 15.85 10.62 21.83
C HIS A 186 15.45 10.21 20.41
N ALA A 187 14.45 10.89 19.82
CA ALA A 187 14.02 10.66 18.45
C ALA A 187 15.16 10.94 17.46
N ARG A 188 15.87 12.04 17.65
CA ARG A 188 17.05 12.42 16.83
C ARG A 188 18.20 11.39 16.94
N ALA A 189 18.45 10.87 18.13
CA ALA A 189 19.46 9.83 18.33
C ALA A 189 19.09 8.55 17.57
N ILE A 190 17.83 8.07 17.69
CA ILE A 190 17.34 6.91 16.94
C ILE A 190 17.38 7.17 15.44
N ALA A 191 16.97 8.35 14.96
CA ALA A 191 17.02 8.72 13.55
C ALA A 191 18.44 8.63 12.97
N THR A 192 19.46 8.98 13.77
CA THR A 192 20.87 8.82 13.37
C THR A 192 21.24 7.38 13.19
N VAL A 193 20.90 6.49 14.14
CA VAL A 193 21.16 5.04 14.05
C VAL A 193 20.46 4.44 12.82
N ILE A 194 19.19 4.81 12.57
CA ILE A 194 18.45 4.34 11.40
C ILE A 194 19.11 4.83 10.09
N ARG A 195 19.57 6.06 10.05
CA ARG A 195 20.31 6.60 8.89
C ARG A 195 21.57 5.80 8.58
N ASP A 196 22.34 5.46 9.63
CA ASP A 196 23.56 4.65 9.49
C ASP A 196 23.23 3.24 8.98
N LEU A 197 22.15 2.63 9.48
CA LEU A 197 21.67 1.34 8.99
C LEU A 197 21.24 1.38 7.53
N ILE A 198 20.52 2.43 7.10
CA ILE A 198 20.10 2.58 5.70
C ILE A 198 21.31 2.68 4.74
N GLN A 199 22.45 3.16 5.20
CA GLN A 199 23.66 3.22 4.37
C GLN A 199 24.32 1.86 4.15
N THR A 200 23.97 0.83 4.93
CA THR A 200 24.43 -0.53 4.70
C THR A 200 23.64 -1.20 3.57
N LYS A 201 24.23 -2.17 2.85
CA LYS A 201 23.54 -2.90 1.77
C LYS A 201 22.25 -3.55 2.26
N ASP A 202 22.30 -4.26 3.37
CA ASP A 202 21.14 -4.99 3.91
C ASP A 202 20.07 -4.02 4.41
N GLY A 203 20.47 -2.93 5.07
CA GLY A 203 19.57 -1.88 5.50
C GLY A 203 18.88 -1.19 4.32
N THR A 204 19.63 -0.80 3.28
CA THR A 204 19.07 -0.22 2.06
C THR A 204 18.05 -1.18 1.42
N THR A 205 18.41 -2.46 1.27
CA THR A 205 17.52 -3.49 0.70
C THR A 205 16.24 -3.61 1.52
N TYR A 206 16.37 -3.77 2.86
CA TYR A 206 15.22 -3.87 3.76
C TYR A 206 14.25 -2.69 3.62
N PHE A 207 14.75 -1.45 3.69
CA PHE A 207 13.92 -0.27 3.59
C PHE A 207 13.32 -0.09 2.19
N ALA A 208 14.07 -0.38 1.13
CA ALA A 208 13.60 -0.31 -0.25
C ALA A 208 12.43 -1.29 -0.49
N GLU A 209 12.56 -2.54 -0.07
CA GLU A 209 11.51 -3.56 -0.18
C GLU A 209 10.25 -3.18 0.62
N LYS A 210 10.41 -2.60 1.82
CA LYS A 210 9.29 -2.15 2.64
C LYS A 210 8.56 -0.97 2.02
N VAL A 211 9.28 0.04 1.55
CA VAL A 211 8.70 1.26 0.98
C VAL A 211 8.04 0.97 -0.37
N SER A 212 8.65 0.12 -1.21
CA SER A 212 8.09 -0.26 -2.51
C SER A 212 6.91 -1.24 -2.43
N GLY A 213 6.73 -1.92 -1.29
CA GLY A 213 5.71 -2.96 -1.12
C GLY A 213 6.12 -4.33 -1.71
N MET A 214 7.34 -4.48 -2.24
CA MET A 214 7.81 -5.76 -2.80
C MET A 214 7.86 -6.89 -1.77
N SER A 215 8.03 -6.56 -0.49
CA SER A 215 8.00 -7.55 0.61
C SER A 215 6.60 -7.91 1.09
N MET A 216 5.54 -7.40 0.44
CA MET A 216 4.16 -7.72 0.81
C MET A 216 3.83 -9.16 0.47
N ARG A 217 3.23 -9.87 1.43
CA ARG A 217 2.83 -11.26 1.25
C ARG A 217 1.52 -11.54 1.98
N TYR A 218 0.60 -12.24 1.30
CA TYR A 218 -0.59 -12.82 1.92
C TYR A 218 -0.29 -14.23 2.45
N ASN A 219 -0.89 -14.61 3.56
CA ASN A 219 -0.85 -15.99 4.00
C ASN A 219 -1.91 -16.80 3.24
N LEU A 220 -1.51 -17.45 2.16
CA LEU A 220 -2.38 -18.29 1.30
C LEU A 220 -2.22 -19.77 1.56
N ASN A 221 -1.52 -20.18 2.64
CA ASN A 221 -1.27 -21.57 3.04
C ASN A 221 -0.54 -22.40 1.97
N GLY A 222 0.51 -21.87 1.39
CA GLY A 222 1.37 -22.59 0.44
C GLY A 222 2.82 -22.64 0.94
N ASP A 223 3.51 -23.75 0.67
CA ASP A 223 4.91 -23.97 1.13
C ASP A 223 5.94 -23.23 0.26
N HIS A 224 5.62 -23.01 -1.02
CA HIS A 224 6.56 -22.36 -1.92
C HIS A 224 6.74 -20.85 -1.59
N PRO A 225 7.98 -20.32 -1.60
CA PRO A 225 8.26 -18.93 -1.23
C PRO A 225 7.48 -17.87 -2.01
N LEU A 226 7.10 -18.12 -3.25
CA LEU A 226 6.32 -17.20 -4.08
C LEU A 226 4.83 -17.18 -3.74
N VAL A 227 4.27 -18.22 -3.12
CA VAL A 227 2.84 -18.24 -2.80
C VAL A 227 2.49 -17.14 -1.81
N GLY A 228 1.52 -16.33 -2.17
CA GLY A 228 1.10 -15.13 -1.45
C GLY A 228 1.89 -13.87 -1.75
N CYS A 229 2.94 -13.94 -2.58
CA CYS A 229 3.65 -12.77 -3.09
C CYS A 229 3.00 -12.24 -4.38
N SER A 230 3.29 -10.98 -4.72
CA SER A 230 3.03 -10.48 -6.06
C SER A 230 3.78 -11.34 -7.08
N ALA A 231 3.12 -11.72 -8.17
CA ALA A 231 3.75 -12.51 -9.22
C ALA A 231 4.96 -11.77 -9.82
N PRO A 232 6.07 -12.49 -10.10
CA PRO A 232 7.17 -11.90 -10.83
C PRO A 232 6.70 -11.36 -12.18
N ASP A 233 7.27 -10.25 -12.62
CA ASP A 233 6.95 -9.66 -13.92
C ASP A 233 7.67 -10.44 -15.03
N PHE A 234 7.10 -11.58 -15.41
CA PHE A 234 7.61 -12.40 -16.49
C PHE A 234 7.54 -11.64 -17.83
N GLU A 235 8.63 -11.65 -18.55
CA GLU A 235 8.71 -11.18 -19.93
C GLU A 235 8.79 -12.40 -20.85
N PHE A 236 7.84 -12.51 -21.77
CA PHE A 236 7.76 -13.62 -22.73
C PHE A 236 8.64 -13.36 -23.96
N GLU A 237 8.85 -14.41 -24.78
CA GLU A 237 9.73 -14.31 -25.97
C GLU A 237 9.23 -13.29 -27.01
N ASP A 238 7.92 -13.09 -27.10
CA ASP A 238 7.28 -12.09 -27.96
C ASP A 238 7.33 -10.65 -27.41
N GLY A 239 7.89 -10.46 -26.20
CA GLY A 239 7.98 -9.18 -25.51
C GLY A 239 6.79 -8.82 -24.64
N THR A 240 5.70 -9.62 -24.64
CA THR A 240 4.55 -9.44 -23.75
C THR A 240 4.99 -9.59 -22.29
N ARG A 241 4.39 -8.84 -21.38
CA ARG A 241 4.66 -8.96 -19.95
C ARG A 241 3.45 -9.50 -19.19
N LEU A 242 3.72 -10.14 -18.05
CA LEU A 242 2.66 -10.73 -17.21
C LEU A 242 1.49 -9.77 -16.94
N GLY A 243 1.80 -8.50 -16.61
CA GLY A 243 0.79 -7.49 -16.29
C GLY A 243 -0.22 -7.27 -17.41
N GLU A 244 0.18 -7.45 -18.67
CA GLU A 244 -0.69 -7.29 -19.85
C GLU A 244 -1.73 -8.41 -19.96
N LEU A 245 -1.47 -9.57 -19.35
CA LEU A 245 -2.37 -10.73 -19.34
C LEU A 245 -3.42 -10.70 -18.22
N LEU A 246 -3.37 -9.68 -17.33
CA LEU A 246 -4.27 -9.58 -16.17
C LEU A 246 -5.36 -8.48 -16.30
N HIS A 247 -5.55 -7.93 -17.49
CA HIS A 247 -6.43 -6.76 -17.68
C HIS A 247 -7.93 -7.07 -17.64
N ASP A 248 -8.33 -8.31 -17.85
CA ASP A 248 -9.75 -8.69 -17.93
C ASP A 248 -10.36 -9.14 -16.59
N GLY A 249 -9.57 -9.12 -15.52
CA GLY A 249 -10.02 -9.45 -14.16
C GLY A 249 -10.20 -10.94 -13.90
N LYS A 250 -9.69 -11.82 -14.77
CA LYS A 250 -9.61 -13.25 -14.53
C LYS A 250 -8.30 -13.62 -13.83
N GLY A 251 -8.26 -14.83 -13.27
CA GLY A 251 -7.00 -15.46 -12.88
C GLY A 251 -6.22 -15.92 -14.11
N LEU A 252 -4.94 -16.24 -13.90
CA LEU A 252 -4.04 -16.68 -14.96
C LEU A 252 -3.30 -17.95 -14.53
N LEU A 253 -3.39 -19.00 -15.34
CA LEU A 253 -2.56 -20.19 -15.23
C LEU A 253 -1.50 -20.13 -16.33
N LEU A 254 -0.25 -19.80 -15.93
CA LEU A 254 0.90 -19.82 -16.82
C LEU A 254 1.53 -21.21 -16.79
N ASP A 255 1.83 -21.74 -17.95
CA ASP A 255 2.43 -23.03 -18.16
C ASP A 255 3.69 -22.88 -19.04
N PHE A 256 4.85 -23.07 -18.43
CA PHE A 256 6.15 -23.02 -19.10
C PHE A 256 6.61 -24.41 -19.58
N ALA A 257 5.83 -25.48 -19.30
CA ALA A 257 6.16 -26.87 -19.61
C ALA A 257 5.30 -27.49 -20.72
N GLU A 258 4.36 -26.71 -21.28
CA GLU A 258 3.42 -27.17 -22.33
C GLU A 258 2.58 -28.38 -21.91
N SER A 259 2.08 -28.40 -20.68
CA SER A 259 1.37 -29.52 -20.07
C SER A 259 -0.05 -29.69 -20.63
N LYS A 260 -0.34 -30.89 -21.18
CA LYS A 260 -1.71 -31.23 -21.58
C LYS A 260 -2.67 -31.33 -20.41
N GLU A 261 -2.17 -31.69 -19.22
CA GLU A 261 -2.95 -31.77 -17.98
C GLU A 261 -3.46 -30.37 -17.58
N LEU A 262 -2.57 -29.38 -17.50
CA LEU A 262 -2.92 -27.97 -17.16
C LEU A 262 -3.85 -27.37 -18.21
N SER A 263 -3.58 -27.59 -19.49
CA SER A 263 -4.45 -27.17 -20.58
C SER A 263 -5.85 -27.75 -20.45
N THR A 264 -5.97 -29.02 -20.19
CA THR A 264 -7.27 -29.72 -20.04
C THR A 264 -8.01 -29.20 -18.81
N LEU A 265 -7.34 -29.04 -17.67
CA LEU A 265 -7.91 -28.54 -16.44
C LEU A 265 -8.46 -27.12 -16.66
N SER A 266 -7.69 -26.22 -17.27
CA SER A 266 -8.06 -24.82 -17.47
C SER A 266 -9.35 -24.64 -18.28
N HIS A 267 -9.65 -25.53 -19.22
CA HIS A 267 -10.88 -25.46 -20.03
C HIS A 267 -12.15 -25.42 -19.19
N THR A 268 -12.13 -26.10 -18.03
CA THR A 268 -13.25 -26.17 -17.11
C THR A 268 -13.56 -24.83 -16.43
N TRP A 269 -12.54 -23.98 -16.25
CA TRP A 269 -12.65 -22.65 -15.62
C TRP A 269 -12.47 -21.48 -16.60
N LYS A 270 -12.51 -21.70 -17.92
CA LYS A 270 -12.20 -20.69 -18.96
C LYS A 270 -12.92 -19.35 -18.85
N LYS A 271 -14.03 -19.27 -18.10
CA LYS A 271 -14.74 -18.02 -17.84
C LYS A 271 -14.11 -17.18 -16.74
N ARG A 272 -13.27 -17.78 -15.88
CA ARG A 272 -12.71 -17.19 -14.65
C ARG A 272 -11.20 -17.27 -14.60
N LEU A 273 -10.60 -18.14 -15.43
CA LEU A 273 -9.18 -18.45 -15.47
C LEU A 273 -8.74 -18.51 -16.93
N ASP A 274 -7.78 -17.69 -17.29
CA ASP A 274 -7.10 -17.78 -18.57
C ASP A 274 -5.91 -18.74 -18.46
N TYR A 275 -5.66 -19.47 -19.52
CA TYR A 275 -4.51 -20.36 -19.65
C TYR A 275 -3.59 -19.84 -20.74
N VAL A 276 -2.32 -19.68 -20.39
CA VAL A 276 -1.28 -19.27 -21.32
C VAL A 276 -0.11 -20.23 -21.22
N SER A 277 0.18 -20.92 -22.33
CA SER A 277 1.40 -21.71 -22.49
C SER A 277 2.37 -20.88 -23.30
N ALA A 278 3.45 -20.44 -22.68
CA ALA A 278 4.45 -19.57 -23.30
C ALA A 278 5.81 -19.70 -22.61
N ASN A 279 6.88 -19.53 -23.38
CA ASN A 279 8.23 -19.45 -22.83
C ASN A 279 8.52 -18.05 -22.33
N ALA A 280 8.90 -17.95 -21.05
CA ALA A 280 9.45 -16.71 -20.51
C ALA A 280 10.98 -16.67 -20.70
N LYS A 281 11.54 -15.46 -20.89
CA LYS A 281 12.98 -15.27 -20.97
C LYS A 281 13.72 -15.76 -19.72
N ASP A 282 13.06 -15.66 -18.58
CA ASP A 282 13.50 -16.21 -17.29
C ASP A 282 12.29 -16.67 -16.51
N ASN A 283 12.04 -17.98 -16.51
CA ASN A 283 10.93 -18.61 -15.79
C ASN A 283 11.20 -18.83 -14.29
N LYS A 284 12.35 -18.35 -13.76
CA LYS A 284 12.77 -18.53 -12.37
C LYS A 284 12.86 -19.98 -11.88
N GLY A 285 13.05 -20.93 -12.79
CA GLY A 285 13.04 -22.38 -12.49
C GLY A 285 11.65 -22.98 -12.32
N LEU A 286 10.60 -22.23 -12.63
CA LEU A 286 9.22 -22.67 -12.53
C LEU A 286 8.76 -23.40 -13.80
N SER A 287 7.90 -24.39 -13.61
CA SER A 287 7.21 -25.07 -14.72
C SER A 287 5.77 -24.59 -14.90
N ALA A 288 5.13 -24.13 -13.82
CA ALA A 288 3.81 -23.51 -13.91
C ALA A 288 3.55 -22.59 -12.69
N ILE A 289 2.63 -21.65 -12.86
CA ILE A 289 2.22 -20.73 -11.81
C ILE A 289 0.73 -20.35 -11.97
N LEU A 290 -0.01 -20.35 -10.86
CA LEU A 290 -1.37 -19.84 -10.79
C LEU A 290 -1.37 -18.46 -10.16
N VAL A 291 -1.85 -17.48 -10.89
CA VAL A 291 -1.95 -16.07 -10.46
C VAL A 291 -3.41 -15.67 -10.31
N ARG A 292 -3.75 -15.04 -9.18
CA ARG A 292 -5.09 -14.52 -8.92
C ARG A 292 -5.34 -13.22 -9.72
N PRO A 293 -6.61 -12.79 -9.88
CA PRO A 293 -6.94 -11.54 -10.58
C PRO A 293 -6.28 -10.29 -9.99
N ASP A 294 -5.92 -10.31 -8.71
CA ASP A 294 -5.19 -9.22 -8.03
C ASP A 294 -3.66 -9.31 -8.20
N GLY A 295 -3.16 -10.21 -9.03
CA GLY A 295 -1.74 -10.35 -9.34
C GLY A 295 -0.93 -11.14 -8.30
N PHE A 296 -1.57 -11.78 -7.32
CA PHE A 296 -0.89 -12.57 -6.30
C PHE A 296 -0.81 -14.05 -6.67
N VAL A 297 0.33 -14.66 -6.40
CA VAL A 297 0.59 -16.09 -6.66
C VAL A 297 -0.21 -16.94 -5.71
N ALA A 298 -1.04 -17.85 -6.26
CA ALA A 298 -1.85 -18.78 -5.50
C ALA A 298 -1.25 -20.19 -5.44
N TRP A 299 -0.47 -20.58 -6.45
CA TRP A 299 0.18 -21.88 -6.53
C TRP A 299 1.35 -21.84 -7.52
N VAL A 300 2.30 -22.75 -7.33
CA VAL A 300 3.52 -22.88 -8.16
C VAL A 300 3.89 -24.35 -8.31
N SER A 301 4.41 -24.74 -9.48
CA SER A 301 5.13 -25.99 -9.69
C SER A 301 6.51 -25.74 -10.29
N GLU A 302 7.51 -26.44 -9.76
CA GLU A 302 8.85 -26.55 -10.34
C GLU A 302 9.01 -27.87 -11.14
N SER A 303 8.05 -28.80 -11.00
CA SER A 303 8.04 -30.09 -11.71
C SER A 303 7.45 -29.92 -13.10
N THR A 304 8.11 -30.49 -14.12
CA THR A 304 7.60 -30.52 -15.51
C THR A 304 6.61 -31.64 -15.77
N THR A 305 6.38 -32.51 -14.79
CA THR A 305 5.57 -33.76 -14.97
C THR A 305 4.54 -33.97 -13.85
N ASP A 306 4.59 -33.21 -12.76
CA ASP A 306 3.65 -33.30 -11.64
C ASP A 306 2.97 -31.97 -11.38
N PHE A 307 1.70 -31.90 -11.70
CA PHE A 307 0.81 -30.75 -11.49
C PHE A 307 -0.40 -31.10 -10.59
N SER A 308 -0.35 -32.27 -9.93
CA SER A 308 -1.48 -32.81 -9.13
C SER A 308 -1.99 -31.87 -8.04
N GLY A 309 -1.14 -30.96 -7.56
CA GLY A 309 -1.52 -29.99 -6.53
C GLY A 309 -2.25 -28.73 -7.01
N VAL A 310 -2.52 -28.55 -8.32
CA VAL A 310 -3.10 -27.32 -8.86
C VAL A 310 -4.61 -27.19 -8.67
N GLU A 311 -5.32 -28.32 -8.65
CA GLU A 311 -6.79 -28.33 -8.67
C GLU A 311 -7.38 -27.72 -7.38
N GLU A 312 -6.80 -28.01 -6.22
CA GLU A 312 -7.27 -27.44 -4.94
C GLU A 312 -7.15 -25.90 -4.91
N PRO A 313 -5.99 -25.28 -5.21
CA PRO A 313 -5.91 -23.82 -5.34
C PRO A 313 -6.86 -23.22 -6.39
N VAL A 314 -7.07 -23.89 -7.53
CA VAL A 314 -8.03 -23.41 -8.53
C VAL A 314 -9.45 -23.42 -7.95
N ARG A 315 -9.90 -24.51 -7.32
CA ARG A 315 -11.23 -24.58 -6.66
C ARG A 315 -11.37 -23.55 -5.54
N ARG A 316 -10.34 -23.42 -4.72
CA ARG A 316 -10.31 -22.49 -3.61
C ARG A 316 -10.55 -21.04 -4.03
N TRP A 317 -9.98 -20.61 -5.15
CA TRP A 317 -10.05 -19.22 -5.58
C TRP A 317 -11.11 -18.96 -6.65
N PHE A 318 -11.43 -19.94 -7.48
CA PHE A 318 -12.33 -19.79 -8.63
C PHE A 318 -13.60 -20.63 -8.52
N GLY A 319 -13.80 -21.35 -7.42
CA GLY A 319 -14.96 -22.18 -7.19
C GLY A 319 -14.96 -23.48 -7.98
N ASP A 320 -16.09 -24.19 -7.93
CA ASP A 320 -16.22 -25.44 -8.66
C ASP A 320 -16.24 -25.24 -10.17
N ALA A 321 -15.84 -26.26 -10.88
CA ALA A 321 -15.92 -26.39 -12.34
C ALA A 321 -17.38 -26.24 -12.81
N ASN A 322 -17.60 -25.51 -13.89
CA ASN A 322 -18.93 -25.38 -14.53
C ASN A 322 -19.00 -26.23 -15.80
#